data_f85414e934171e8a92e123d7695299d2
#
_entry.id   f85414e934171e8a92e123d7695299d2
#
_cell.length_a   1.000
_cell.length_b   1.000
_cell.length_c   1.000
_cell.angle_alpha   90.00
_cell.angle_beta   90.00
_cell.angle_gamma   90.00
#
_symmetry.space_group_name_H-M   'P 1'
#
loop_
_entity.id
_entity.type
_entity.pdbx_description
1 polymer ?
#
loop_
_entity_poly.entity_id
_entity_poly.type
_entity_poly.pdbx_seq_one_letter_code
_entity_poly.pdbx_strand_id
1 'polypeptide(L)'
;VGGAALVLTEATAVTPEGRISPQDLGIWKEEHITLLRRITQFIEQQGSVPGIQLAHAGRKASVTPPWIGDSPVPVADGGWKTVGPSAVAFSDKLDTPIELTTEQIKDIVDAFKQAAQRALRAGFKVIELHGAHGYLINEFMSPLSNERTDDYGGSFTNRVRFLTEIIRAVRSVWPEELPLLLRISASDWVDDGWTIEDSVQLAGIVKPLGVDLIDCSSGGVISGVKIPAKPNYQVPFAAAVRKAGIPTGAVGIIVTAEQAEQILEQEEADLIFMARELLRDPYFPLRAAAELGYDEIPWPNQYERAKRKK
;
A
#
# COMPACT_ATOMS: atom_id res chain seq x y z
N VAL A 1 -6.07 20.54 0.51
CA VAL A 1 -5.98 21.83 1.21
C VAL A 1 -4.57 22.07 1.72
N GLY A 2 -3.94 21.06 2.33
CA GLY A 2 -2.60 21.19 2.93
C GLY A 2 -1.41 21.12 1.97
N GLY A 3 -1.64 20.99 0.65
CA GLY A 3 -0.59 21.01 -0.37
C GLY A 3 0.00 19.64 -0.74
N ALA A 4 -0.53 18.53 -0.22
CA ALA A 4 -0.10 17.20 -0.69
C ALA A 4 -0.48 17.01 -2.17
N ALA A 5 0.48 16.57 -3.01
CA ALA A 5 0.24 16.38 -4.44
C ALA A 5 -0.66 15.17 -4.73
N LEU A 6 -0.46 14.07 -3.99
CA LEU A 6 -1.23 12.84 -4.06
C LEU A 6 -1.85 12.53 -2.70
N VAL A 7 -3.11 12.18 -2.68
CA VAL A 7 -3.82 11.72 -1.47
C VAL A 7 -4.35 10.32 -1.72
N LEU A 8 -3.74 9.32 -1.05
CA LEU A 8 -4.19 7.93 -1.10
C LEU A 8 -5.21 7.64 0.02
N THR A 9 -6.21 6.83 -0.29
CA THR A 9 -7.07 6.26 0.76
C THR A 9 -6.29 5.35 1.69
N GLU A 10 -6.85 5.02 2.85
CA GLU A 10 -6.44 3.85 3.60
C GLU A 10 -6.58 2.57 2.76
N ALA A 11 -6.00 1.45 3.26
CA ALA A 11 -6.18 0.14 2.64
C ALA A 11 -7.67 -0.14 2.39
N THR A 12 -8.04 -0.25 1.12
CA THR A 12 -9.43 -0.35 0.68
C THR A 12 -9.70 -1.77 0.19
N ALA A 13 -10.54 -2.49 0.90
CA ALA A 13 -10.78 -3.91 0.67
C ALA A 13 -11.47 -4.17 -0.68
N VAL A 14 -10.94 -5.15 -1.43
CA VAL A 14 -11.50 -5.58 -2.73
C VAL A 14 -12.59 -6.63 -2.59
N THR A 15 -12.69 -7.27 -1.40
CA THR A 15 -13.77 -8.20 -1.01
C THR A 15 -14.22 -7.89 0.43
N PRO A 16 -15.42 -8.31 0.86
CA PRO A 16 -15.87 -8.07 2.24
C PRO A 16 -14.93 -8.66 3.30
N GLU A 17 -14.45 -9.88 3.08
CA GLU A 17 -13.53 -10.59 3.97
C GLU A 17 -12.07 -10.10 3.86
N GLY A 18 -11.76 -9.30 2.85
CA GLY A 18 -10.47 -8.65 2.69
C GLY A 18 -10.23 -7.45 3.60
N ARG A 19 -11.21 -7.02 4.40
CA ARG A 19 -11.04 -5.95 5.39
C ARG A 19 -10.15 -6.38 6.54
N ILE A 20 -9.40 -5.45 7.11
CA ILE A 20 -8.64 -5.70 8.36
C ILE A 20 -9.63 -5.75 9.52
N SER A 21 -10.50 -4.72 9.62
CA SER A 21 -11.55 -4.65 10.63
C SER A 21 -12.94 -4.47 9.99
N PRO A 22 -14.05 -4.75 10.72
CA PRO A 22 -15.40 -4.63 10.19
C PRO A 22 -15.76 -3.23 9.64
N GLN A 23 -15.07 -2.19 10.07
CA GLN A 23 -15.33 -0.79 9.72
C GLN A 23 -14.46 -0.26 8.57
N ASP A 24 -13.53 -1.04 8.06
CA ASP A 24 -12.61 -0.61 7.01
C ASP A 24 -13.32 -0.21 5.72
N LEU A 25 -12.69 0.71 5.02
CA LEU A 25 -13.10 1.12 3.68
C LEU A 25 -13.07 -0.05 2.70
N GLY A 26 -14.00 -0.06 1.75
CA GLY A 26 -14.06 -1.09 0.72
C GLY A 26 -14.59 -0.59 -0.63
N ILE A 27 -14.33 -1.39 -1.67
CA ILE A 27 -14.78 -1.10 -3.04
C ILE A 27 -15.29 -2.37 -3.76
N TRP A 28 -15.78 -3.35 -3.02
CA TRP A 28 -16.21 -4.65 -3.56
C TRP A 28 -17.62 -4.63 -4.20
N LYS A 29 -18.40 -3.53 -4.08
CA LYS A 29 -19.74 -3.40 -4.64
C LYS A 29 -20.00 -2.01 -5.23
N GLU A 30 -21.01 -1.92 -6.11
CA GLU A 30 -21.32 -0.70 -6.88
C GLU A 30 -21.71 0.49 -6.01
N GLU A 31 -22.39 0.24 -4.89
CA GLU A 31 -22.86 1.29 -3.98
C GLU A 31 -21.74 2.12 -3.37
N HIS A 32 -20.54 1.55 -3.26
CA HIS A 32 -19.37 2.28 -2.74
C HIS A 32 -18.95 3.44 -3.65
N ILE A 33 -19.19 3.34 -4.97
CA ILE A 33 -18.76 4.34 -5.96
C ILE A 33 -19.30 5.73 -5.64
N THR A 34 -20.56 5.81 -5.22
CA THR A 34 -21.22 7.13 -5.01
C THR A 34 -20.53 7.95 -3.94
N LEU A 35 -20.17 7.35 -2.81
CA LEU A 35 -19.49 8.06 -1.73
C LEU A 35 -18.02 8.31 -2.06
N LEU A 36 -17.34 7.34 -2.66
CA LEU A 36 -15.95 7.50 -3.10
C LEU A 36 -15.80 8.61 -4.14
N ARG A 37 -16.76 8.74 -5.07
CA ARG A 37 -16.77 9.85 -6.06
C ARG A 37 -16.83 11.24 -5.40
N ARG A 38 -17.56 11.38 -4.30
CA ARG A 38 -17.58 12.64 -3.56
C ARG A 38 -16.22 12.97 -2.97
N ILE A 39 -15.48 11.95 -2.51
CA ILE A 39 -14.13 12.10 -1.96
C ILE A 39 -13.16 12.48 -3.07
N THR A 40 -13.17 11.78 -4.21
CA THR A 40 -12.26 12.08 -5.34
C THR A 40 -12.49 13.48 -5.87
N GLN A 41 -13.75 13.89 -6.08
CA GLN A 41 -14.10 15.24 -6.52
C GLN A 41 -13.61 16.31 -5.53
N PHE A 42 -13.74 16.08 -4.22
CA PHE A 42 -13.23 17.02 -3.23
C PHE A 42 -11.69 17.14 -3.31
N ILE A 43 -10.98 16.01 -3.40
CA ILE A 43 -9.51 16.00 -3.50
C ILE A 43 -9.05 16.75 -4.75
N GLU A 44 -9.66 16.50 -5.91
CA GLU A 44 -9.34 17.20 -7.16
C GLU A 44 -9.63 18.71 -7.07
N GLN A 45 -10.75 19.11 -6.46
CA GLN A 45 -11.09 20.52 -6.24
C GLN A 45 -10.08 21.25 -5.36
N GLN A 46 -9.34 20.51 -4.52
CA GLN A 46 -8.26 21.07 -3.70
C GLN A 46 -6.90 21.05 -4.41
N GLY A 47 -6.84 20.65 -5.68
CA GLY A 47 -5.62 20.60 -6.48
C GLY A 47 -4.72 19.40 -6.22
N SER A 48 -5.23 18.37 -5.52
CA SER A 48 -4.51 17.11 -5.25
C SER A 48 -5.01 16.00 -6.16
N VAL A 49 -4.17 14.99 -6.41
CA VAL A 49 -4.53 13.80 -7.17
C VAL A 49 -5.17 12.76 -6.23
N PRO A 50 -6.40 12.27 -6.52
CA PRO A 50 -7.00 11.22 -5.72
C PRO A 50 -6.44 9.84 -6.09
N GLY A 51 -5.91 9.11 -5.12
CA GLY A 51 -5.44 7.75 -5.25
C GLY A 51 -6.18 6.78 -4.32
N ILE A 52 -6.20 5.50 -4.70
CA ILE A 52 -6.79 4.43 -3.89
C ILE A 52 -5.79 3.30 -3.69
N GLN A 53 -5.65 2.82 -2.44
CA GLN A 53 -4.87 1.63 -2.14
C GLN A 53 -5.79 0.40 -2.10
N LEU A 54 -5.69 -0.48 -3.09
CA LEU A 54 -6.45 -1.73 -3.16
C LEU A 54 -5.77 -2.82 -2.34
N ALA A 55 -6.52 -3.48 -1.46
CA ALA A 55 -5.97 -4.40 -0.47
C ALA A 55 -6.86 -5.62 -0.22
N HIS A 56 -6.25 -6.67 0.32
CA HIS A 56 -6.89 -7.80 0.96
C HIS A 56 -6.06 -8.21 2.18
N ALA A 57 -6.63 -8.16 3.37
CA ALA A 57 -5.89 -8.31 4.61
C ALA A 57 -5.38 -9.74 4.89
N GLY A 58 -5.86 -10.74 4.14
CA GLY A 58 -5.39 -12.12 4.28
C GLY A 58 -5.62 -12.67 5.69
N ARG A 59 -4.61 -13.32 6.24
CA ARG A 59 -4.63 -13.94 7.58
C ARG A 59 -4.64 -12.92 8.74
N LYS A 60 -4.44 -11.64 8.44
CA LYS A 60 -4.50 -10.53 9.42
C LYS A 60 -5.85 -9.81 9.41
N ALA A 61 -6.85 -10.37 8.72
CA ALA A 61 -8.21 -9.86 8.67
C ALA A 61 -9.01 -10.19 9.94
N SER A 62 -10.24 -9.65 10.02
CA SER A 62 -11.22 -9.96 11.08
C SER A 62 -10.72 -9.62 12.49
N VAL A 63 -10.06 -8.48 12.63
CA VAL A 63 -9.61 -7.96 13.94
C VAL A 63 -10.35 -6.68 14.31
N THR A 64 -10.39 -6.35 15.59
CA THR A 64 -10.87 -5.05 16.05
C THR A 64 -9.92 -3.94 15.61
N PRO A 65 -10.43 -2.68 15.45
CA PRO A 65 -9.55 -1.55 15.18
C PRO A 65 -8.44 -1.41 16.25
N PRO A 66 -7.24 -0.91 15.89
CA PRO A 66 -6.09 -0.85 16.80
C PRO A 66 -6.34 -0.13 18.11
N TRP A 67 -7.19 0.91 18.11
CA TRP A 67 -7.55 1.65 19.33
C TRP A 67 -8.50 0.88 20.28
N ILE A 68 -9.04 -0.27 19.87
CA ILE A 68 -9.84 -1.17 20.70
C ILE A 68 -9.01 -2.40 21.15
N GLY A 69 -7.82 -2.63 20.55
CA GLY A 69 -6.89 -3.65 21.01
C GLY A 69 -6.41 -4.65 19.97
N ASP A 70 -6.76 -4.49 18.69
CA ASP A 70 -6.25 -5.34 17.59
C ASP A 70 -6.43 -6.85 17.87
N SER A 71 -7.63 -7.22 18.34
CA SER A 71 -7.98 -8.57 18.75
C SER A 71 -8.91 -9.26 17.75
N PRO A 72 -8.88 -10.58 17.60
CA PRO A 72 -9.81 -11.30 16.71
C PRO A 72 -11.27 -10.95 17.01
N VAL A 73 -12.06 -10.72 15.97
CA VAL A 73 -13.51 -10.52 16.08
C VAL A 73 -14.19 -11.90 15.87
N PRO A 74 -14.92 -12.43 16.87
CA PRO A 74 -15.64 -13.67 16.71
C PRO A 74 -16.67 -13.61 15.58
N VAL A 75 -16.89 -14.72 14.88
CA VAL A 75 -17.89 -14.79 13.80
C VAL A 75 -19.30 -14.42 14.30
N ALA A 76 -19.63 -14.79 15.54
CA ALA A 76 -20.90 -14.43 16.18
C ALA A 76 -21.08 -12.92 16.38
N ASP A 77 -19.97 -12.17 16.45
CA ASP A 77 -19.94 -10.71 16.65
C ASP A 77 -19.68 -9.94 15.34
N GLY A 78 -19.84 -10.60 14.19
CA GLY A 78 -19.68 -10.00 12.87
C GLY A 78 -18.28 -10.11 12.26
N GLY A 79 -17.40 -10.89 12.88
CA GLY A 79 -16.13 -11.31 12.27
C GLY A 79 -16.32 -12.40 11.22
N TRP A 80 -15.23 -12.82 10.62
CA TRP A 80 -15.23 -13.86 9.57
C TRP A 80 -13.98 -14.72 9.64
N LYS A 81 -14.02 -15.87 8.98
CA LYS A 81 -12.85 -16.73 8.83
C LYS A 81 -11.87 -16.12 7.83
N THR A 82 -10.61 -16.02 8.24
CA THR A 82 -9.55 -15.46 7.42
C THR A 82 -9.03 -16.48 6.41
N VAL A 83 -8.41 -15.99 5.34
CA VAL A 83 -7.81 -16.80 4.28
C VAL A 83 -6.33 -16.42 4.12
N GLY A 84 -5.55 -17.33 3.55
CA GLY A 84 -4.13 -17.09 3.25
C GLY A 84 -3.60 -18.06 2.19
N PRO A 85 -2.33 -17.90 1.77
CA PRO A 85 -1.71 -18.86 0.86
C PRO A 85 -1.57 -20.26 1.46
N SER A 86 -1.42 -20.34 2.78
CA SER A 86 -1.23 -21.58 3.55
C SER A 86 -1.87 -21.45 4.93
N ALA A 87 -2.14 -22.58 5.59
CA ALA A 87 -2.74 -22.64 6.93
C ALA A 87 -1.71 -22.28 8.04
N VAL A 88 -1.05 -21.13 7.90
CA VAL A 88 -0.03 -20.60 8.83
C VAL A 88 -0.57 -19.35 9.52
N ALA A 89 -0.83 -19.43 10.85
CA ALA A 89 -1.30 -18.27 11.61
C ALA A 89 -0.26 -17.15 11.66
N PHE A 90 -0.71 -15.89 11.73
CA PHE A 90 0.19 -14.73 11.88
C PHE A 90 0.84 -14.69 13.26
N SER A 91 0.10 -15.08 14.28
CA SER A 91 0.55 -15.10 15.69
C SER A 91 -0.34 -16.05 16.51
N ASP A 92 0.09 -16.36 17.72
CA ASP A 92 -0.68 -17.19 18.67
C ASP A 92 -2.03 -16.58 19.07
N LYS A 93 -2.26 -15.31 18.74
CA LYS A 93 -3.51 -14.60 19.05
C LYS A 93 -4.53 -14.65 17.93
N LEU A 94 -4.13 -14.92 16.70
CA LEU A 94 -4.99 -14.96 15.53
C LEU A 94 -5.26 -16.39 15.10
N ASP A 95 -6.47 -16.64 14.60
CA ASP A 95 -6.86 -17.95 14.09
C ASP A 95 -5.99 -18.35 12.88
N THR A 96 -5.81 -19.66 12.73
CA THR A 96 -5.20 -20.20 11.51
C THR A 96 -6.10 -19.92 10.32
N PRO A 97 -5.59 -19.29 9.25
CA PRO A 97 -6.38 -18.99 8.05
C PRO A 97 -6.73 -20.27 7.29
N ILE A 98 -7.79 -20.20 6.50
CA ILE A 98 -8.12 -21.24 5.52
C ILE A 98 -7.16 -21.05 4.33
N GLU A 99 -6.47 -22.11 3.93
CA GLU A 99 -5.67 -22.10 2.71
C GLU A 99 -6.56 -21.92 1.48
N LEU A 100 -6.22 -20.94 0.63
CA LEU A 100 -6.96 -20.67 -0.60
C LEU A 100 -6.76 -21.79 -1.63
N THR A 101 -7.86 -22.25 -2.26
CA THR A 101 -7.77 -23.06 -3.47
C THR A 101 -7.33 -22.21 -4.66
N THR A 102 -6.90 -22.87 -5.75
CA THR A 102 -6.52 -22.17 -6.99
C THR A 102 -7.69 -21.42 -7.63
N GLU A 103 -8.90 -21.89 -7.48
CA GLU A 103 -10.13 -21.18 -7.91
C GLU A 103 -10.33 -19.91 -7.10
N GLN A 104 -10.24 -20.00 -5.76
CA GLN A 104 -10.39 -18.83 -4.87
C GLN A 104 -9.30 -17.78 -5.12
N ILE A 105 -8.07 -18.20 -5.45
CA ILE A 105 -6.99 -17.29 -5.87
C ILE A 105 -7.42 -16.50 -7.11
N LYS A 106 -7.99 -17.17 -8.13
CA LYS A 106 -8.49 -16.51 -9.35
C LYS A 106 -9.66 -15.59 -9.08
N ASP A 107 -10.57 -15.96 -8.17
CA ASP A 107 -11.69 -15.11 -7.75
C ASP A 107 -11.18 -13.81 -7.10
N ILE A 108 -10.14 -13.89 -6.28
CA ILE A 108 -9.53 -12.69 -5.67
C ILE A 108 -8.81 -11.84 -6.73
N VAL A 109 -8.11 -12.44 -7.70
CA VAL A 109 -7.52 -11.71 -8.83
C VAL A 109 -8.61 -10.94 -9.60
N ASP A 110 -9.76 -11.56 -9.86
CA ASP A 110 -10.90 -10.88 -10.52
C ASP A 110 -11.51 -9.80 -9.62
N ALA A 111 -11.56 -10.00 -8.30
CA ALA A 111 -12.00 -8.98 -7.36
C ALA A 111 -11.13 -7.72 -7.41
N PHE A 112 -9.80 -7.83 -7.52
CA PHE A 112 -8.90 -6.69 -7.75
C PHE A 112 -9.21 -5.99 -9.08
N LYS A 113 -9.44 -6.74 -10.16
CA LYS A 113 -9.85 -6.17 -11.46
C LYS A 113 -11.15 -5.39 -11.36
N GLN A 114 -12.17 -5.96 -10.73
CA GLN A 114 -13.46 -5.29 -10.53
C GLN A 114 -13.33 -4.06 -9.64
N ALA A 115 -12.49 -4.12 -8.60
CA ALA A 115 -12.19 -2.99 -7.74
C ALA A 115 -11.54 -1.85 -8.53
N ALA A 116 -10.59 -2.15 -9.43
CA ALA A 116 -9.97 -1.16 -10.32
C ALA A 116 -11.01 -0.50 -11.27
N GLN A 117 -11.94 -1.25 -11.83
CA GLN A 117 -13.03 -0.68 -12.64
C GLN A 117 -13.92 0.27 -11.84
N ARG A 118 -14.25 -0.11 -10.59
CA ARG A 118 -15.03 0.76 -9.69
C ARG A 118 -14.25 2.01 -9.29
N ALA A 119 -12.94 1.86 -9.04
CA ALA A 119 -12.05 2.98 -8.73
C ALA A 119 -12.00 4.00 -9.87
N LEU A 120 -11.87 3.54 -11.11
CA LEU A 120 -11.91 4.40 -12.30
C LEU A 120 -13.24 5.15 -12.39
N ARG A 121 -14.36 4.46 -12.21
CA ARG A 121 -15.71 5.05 -12.23
C ARG A 121 -15.98 5.97 -11.05
N ALA A 122 -15.30 5.77 -9.91
CA ALA A 122 -15.35 6.67 -8.77
C ALA A 122 -14.48 7.91 -8.95
N GLY A 123 -13.64 7.98 -10.00
CA GLY A 123 -12.84 9.17 -10.34
C GLY A 123 -11.42 9.15 -9.76
N PHE A 124 -10.94 8.03 -9.24
CA PHE A 124 -9.54 7.90 -8.85
C PHE A 124 -8.63 8.00 -10.07
N LYS A 125 -7.44 8.57 -9.86
CA LYS A 125 -6.41 8.77 -10.89
C LYS A 125 -5.17 7.93 -10.67
N VAL A 126 -5.00 7.37 -9.48
CA VAL A 126 -3.90 6.49 -9.10
C VAL A 126 -4.45 5.27 -8.37
N ILE A 127 -3.99 4.08 -8.74
CA ILE A 127 -4.15 2.87 -7.95
C ILE A 127 -2.80 2.50 -7.34
N GLU A 128 -2.81 2.15 -6.07
CA GLU A 128 -1.72 1.45 -5.42
C GLU A 128 -2.18 0.05 -4.99
N LEU A 129 -1.46 -0.99 -5.42
CA LEU A 129 -1.67 -2.36 -4.95
C LEU A 129 -0.95 -2.57 -3.63
N HIS A 130 -1.65 -3.02 -2.60
CA HIS A 130 -1.06 -3.26 -1.29
C HIS A 130 -0.40 -4.65 -1.22
N GLY A 131 0.87 -4.72 -1.58
CA GLY A 131 1.70 -5.92 -1.53
C GLY A 131 2.66 -5.96 -0.34
N ALA A 132 2.28 -5.37 0.81
CA ALA A 132 3.15 -5.18 1.97
C ALA A 132 2.50 -5.61 3.29
N HIS A 133 3.27 -5.49 4.39
CA HIS A 133 2.84 -5.53 5.78
C HIS A 133 2.17 -6.83 6.23
N GLY A 134 2.46 -7.94 5.55
CA GLY A 134 1.90 -9.26 5.88
C GLY A 134 0.43 -9.39 5.52
N TYR A 135 -0.08 -8.60 4.56
CA TYR A 135 -1.37 -8.80 3.94
C TYR A 135 -1.28 -9.77 2.76
N LEU A 136 -2.40 -10.16 2.17
CA LEU A 136 -2.49 -11.35 1.32
C LEU A 136 -1.45 -11.42 0.19
N ILE A 137 -1.21 -10.32 -0.54
CA ILE A 137 -0.19 -10.31 -1.61
C ILE A 137 1.22 -10.56 -1.03
N ASN A 138 1.55 -9.89 0.09
CA ASN A 138 2.84 -10.10 0.77
C ASN A 138 2.95 -11.52 1.35
N GLU A 139 1.84 -12.09 1.86
CA GLU A 139 1.80 -13.47 2.33
C GLU A 139 2.17 -14.47 1.24
N PHE A 140 1.69 -14.27 0.00
CA PHE A 140 2.08 -15.12 -1.13
C PHE A 140 3.55 -14.98 -1.49
N MET A 141 4.11 -13.77 -1.42
CA MET A 141 5.50 -13.51 -1.78
C MET A 141 6.50 -14.06 -0.78
N SER A 142 6.21 -13.95 0.52
CA SER A 142 7.13 -14.37 1.58
C SER A 142 7.13 -15.89 1.78
N PRO A 143 8.33 -16.54 1.79
CA PRO A 143 8.43 -17.97 2.09
C PRO A 143 8.00 -18.31 3.52
N LEU A 144 7.96 -17.33 4.44
CA LEU A 144 7.59 -17.53 5.85
C LEU A 144 6.09 -17.70 6.06
N SER A 145 5.26 -17.37 5.08
CA SER A 145 3.80 -17.48 5.13
C SER A 145 3.22 -18.31 3.99
N ASN A 146 4.03 -18.66 3.00
CA ASN A 146 3.63 -19.43 1.83
C ASN A 146 4.38 -20.77 1.78
N GLU A 147 3.73 -21.81 2.28
CA GLU A 147 4.22 -23.19 2.29
C GLU A 147 3.64 -24.04 1.13
N ARG A 148 3.00 -23.39 0.14
CA ARG A 148 2.40 -24.09 -1.02
C ARG A 148 3.43 -24.81 -1.84
N THR A 149 2.98 -25.94 -2.40
CA THR A 149 3.79 -26.79 -3.32
C THR A 149 3.27 -26.79 -4.75
N ASP A 150 2.24 -25.98 -5.02
CA ASP A 150 1.67 -25.78 -6.36
C ASP A 150 2.32 -24.57 -7.08
N ASP A 151 1.69 -24.15 -8.18
CA ASP A 151 2.17 -23.02 -9.01
C ASP A 151 2.22 -21.66 -8.30
N TYR A 152 1.71 -21.53 -7.06
CA TYR A 152 1.72 -20.31 -6.27
C TYR A 152 2.69 -20.34 -5.09
N GLY A 153 3.52 -21.40 -4.94
CA GLY A 153 4.46 -21.53 -3.83
C GLY A 153 5.82 -22.12 -4.24
N GLY A 154 6.70 -22.24 -3.26
CA GLY A 154 8.06 -22.75 -3.43
C GLY A 154 8.99 -21.74 -4.10
N SER A 155 9.20 -21.81 -5.41
CA SER A 155 10.14 -20.94 -6.12
C SER A 155 9.73 -19.46 -6.08
N PHE A 156 10.71 -18.57 -6.21
CA PHE A 156 10.46 -17.11 -6.30
C PHE A 156 9.39 -16.79 -7.37
N THR A 157 9.52 -17.36 -8.56
CA THR A 157 8.56 -17.14 -9.67
C THR A 157 7.14 -17.54 -9.31
N ASN A 158 6.97 -18.64 -8.59
CA ASN A 158 5.65 -19.10 -8.15
C ASN A 158 5.09 -18.19 -7.04
N ARG A 159 5.92 -17.80 -6.05
CA ARG A 159 5.47 -16.93 -4.98
C ARG A 159 5.01 -15.54 -5.46
N VAL A 160 5.62 -15.00 -6.52
CA VAL A 160 5.20 -13.72 -7.10
C VAL A 160 4.08 -13.84 -8.14
N ARG A 161 3.64 -15.05 -8.49
CA ARG A 161 2.61 -15.31 -9.51
C ARG A 161 1.30 -14.60 -9.19
N PHE A 162 0.81 -14.74 -7.97
CA PHE A 162 -0.45 -14.09 -7.54
C PHE A 162 -0.41 -12.57 -7.79
N LEU A 163 0.68 -11.90 -7.38
CA LEU A 163 0.85 -10.47 -7.63
C LEU A 163 0.88 -10.15 -9.14
N THR A 164 1.62 -10.93 -9.93
CA THR A 164 1.73 -10.65 -11.37
C THR A 164 0.41 -10.87 -12.12
N GLU A 165 -0.41 -11.80 -11.67
CA GLU A 165 -1.78 -12.01 -12.20
C GLU A 165 -2.69 -10.83 -11.83
N ILE A 166 -2.62 -10.32 -10.58
CA ILE A 166 -3.34 -9.11 -10.17
C ILE A 166 -2.93 -7.92 -11.02
N ILE A 167 -1.63 -7.67 -11.21
CA ILE A 167 -1.15 -6.54 -12.02
C ILE A 167 -1.72 -6.62 -13.45
N ARG A 168 -1.64 -7.78 -14.11
CA ARG A 168 -2.19 -7.96 -15.46
C ARG A 168 -3.70 -7.76 -15.49
N ALA A 169 -4.43 -8.29 -14.51
CA ALA A 169 -5.88 -8.16 -14.40
C ALA A 169 -6.29 -6.70 -14.20
N VAL A 170 -5.62 -5.98 -13.31
CA VAL A 170 -5.85 -4.54 -13.07
C VAL A 170 -5.50 -3.73 -14.32
N ARG A 171 -4.32 -3.92 -14.93
CA ARG A 171 -3.94 -3.19 -16.16
C ARG A 171 -4.87 -3.45 -17.33
N SER A 172 -5.51 -4.61 -17.39
CA SER A 172 -6.50 -4.88 -18.46
C SER A 172 -7.71 -3.94 -18.45
N VAL A 173 -7.95 -3.21 -17.37
CA VAL A 173 -9.10 -2.31 -17.17
C VAL A 173 -8.74 -0.92 -16.67
N TRP A 174 -7.52 -0.72 -16.20
CA TRP A 174 -6.98 0.56 -15.76
C TRP A 174 -6.21 1.21 -16.90
N PRO A 175 -6.58 2.44 -17.34
CA PRO A 175 -5.94 3.11 -18.48
C PRO A 175 -4.42 3.21 -18.33
N GLU A 176 -3.70 3.07 -19.43
CA GLU A 176 -2.23 3.09 -19.44
C GLU A 176 -1.66 4.45 -18.99
N GLU A 177 -2.37 5.54 -19.30
CA GLU A 177 -2.02 6.89 -18.89
C GLU A 177 -2.23 7.20 -17.40
N LEU A 178 -2.90 6.30 -16.67
CA LEU A 178 -3.12 6.45 -15.23
C LEU A 178 -2.13 5.58 -14.45
N PRO A 179 -1.40 6.15 -13.47
CA PRO A 179 -0.39 5.42 -12.71
C PRO A 179 -0.94 4.22 -11.94
N LEU A 180 -0.17 3.13 -11.98
CA LEU A 180 -0.34 1.95 -11.13
C LEU A 180 0.89 1.79 -10.24
N LEU A 181 0.71 1.97 -8.96
CA LEU A 181 1.74 1.84 -7.94
C LEU A 181 1.66 0.47 -7.28
N LEU A 182 2.77 0.03 -6.73
CA LEU A 182 2.85 -1.19 -5.93
C LEU A 182 3.56 -0.87 -4.61
N ARG A 183 2.89 -1.09 -3.48
CA ARG A 183 3.54 -1.03 -2.18
C ARG A 183 4.04 -2.40 -1.77
N ILE A 184 5.31 -2.50 -1.36
CA ILE A 184 5.93 -3.75 -0.92
C ILE A 184 6.53 -3.63 0.48
N SER A 185 6.64 -4.76 1.19
CA SER A 185 7.58 -4.92 2.28
C SER A 185 8.90 -5.42 1.70
N ALA A 186 9.86 -4.51 1.53
CA ALA A 186 11.11 -4.79 0.85
C ALA A 186 12.05 -5.75 1.61
N SER A 187 11.75 -6.01 2.89
CA SER A 187 12.43 -6.99 3.74
C SER A 187 11.50 -7.47 4.84
N ASP A 188 11.56 -8.74 5.17
CA ASP A 188 10.86 -9.32 6.33
C ASP A 188 11.64 -9.14 7.64
N TRP A 189 12.89 -8.65 7.57
CA TRP A 189 13.79 -8.42 8.71
C TRP A 189 14.17 -9.67 9.51
N VAL A 190 14.03 -10.84 8.91
CA VAL A 190 14.39 -12.13 9.50
C VAL A 190 15.07 -13.00 8.44
N ASP A 191 15.89 -13.94 8.89
CA ASP A 191 16.53 -14.93 8.04
C ASP A 191 15.47 -15.80 7.35
N ASP A 192 15.79 -16.31 6.17
CA ASP A 192 14.91 -17.15 5.32
C ASP A 192 13.60 -16.46 4.89
N GLY A 193 13.42 -15.15 5.16
CA GLY A 193 12.30 -14.35 4.70
C GLY A 193 12.53 -13.69 3.35
N TRP A 194 11.61 -12.78 3.00
CA TRP A 194 11.74 -11.92 1.82
C TRP A 194 12.85 -10.89 2.03
N THR A 195 13.74 -10.76 1.05
CA THR A 195 14.94 -9.90 1.12
C THR A 195 14.85 -8.70 0.19
N ILE A 196 15.81 -7.77 0.34
CA ILE A 196 15.94 -6.64 -0.59
C ILE A 196 16.32 -7.11 -2.01
N GLU A 197 17.10 -8.18 -2.12
CA GLU A 197 17.46 -8.80 -3.40
C GLU A 197 16.23 -9.34 -4.11
N ASP A 198 15.31 -9.99 -3.38
CA ASP A 198 14.00 -10.42 -3.91
C ASP A 198 13.19 -9.20 -4.42
N SER A 199 13.23 -8.09 -3.69
CA SER A 199 12.52 -6.85 -4.07
C SER A 199 13.10 -6.20 -5.33
N VAL A 200 14.42 -6.21 -5.48
CA VAL A 200 15.12 -5.75 -6.70
C VAL A 200 14.78 -6.67 -7.88
N GLN A 201 14.77 -7.99 -7.68
CA GLN A 201 14.36 -8.94 -8.71
C GLN A 201 12.89 -8.75 -9.10
N LEU A 202 11.99 -8.53 -8.11
CA LEU A 202 10.57 -8.26 -8.34
C LEU A 202 10.38 -7.00 -9.20
N ALA A 203 11.13 -5.93 -8.95
CA ALA A 203 11.07 -4.68 -9.71
C ALA A 203 11.27 -4.91 -11.21
N GLY A 204 12.24 -5.75 -11.59
CA GLY A 204 12.47 -6.15 -12.98
C GLY A 204 11.30 -6.92 -13.63
N ILE A 205 10.48 -7.59 -12.83
CA ILE A 205 9.31 -8.35 -13.30
C ILE A 205 8.09 -7.45 -13.42
N VAL A 206 7.83 -6.58 -12.43
CA VAL A 206 6.57 -5.81 -12.39
C VAL A 206 6.59 -4.57 -13.28
N LYS A 207 7.76 -3.98 -13.53
CA LYS A 207 7.92 -2.84 -14.44
C LYS A 207 7.38 -3.11 -15.85
N PRO A 208 7.78 -4.19 -16.56
CA PRO A 208 7.25 -4.49 -17.90
C PRO A 208 5.77 -4.91 -17.87
N LEU A 209 5.19 -5.20 -16.71
CA LEU A 209 3.76 -5.46 -16.54
C LEU A 209 2.94 -4.19 -16.33
N GLY A 210 3.60 -3.02 -16.28
CA GLY A 210 2.95 -1.72 -16.22
C GLY A 210 2.82 -1.15 -14.79
N VAL A 211 3.66 -1.58 -13.85
CA VAL A 211 3.84 -0.85 -12.57
C VAL A 211 4.76 0.34 -12.83
N ASP A 212 4.30 1.54 -12.45
CA ASP A 212 4.98 2.79 -12.71
C ASP A 212 5.90 3.21 -11.56
N LEU A 213 5.58 2.83 -10.31
CA LEU A 213 6.35 3.16 -9.13
C LEU A 213 6.18 2.10 -8.04
N ILE A 214 7.26 1.84 -7.29
CA ILE A 214 7.21 0.98 -6.09
C ILE A 214 7.37 1.84 -4.83
N ASP A 215 6.36 1.82 -3.94
CA ASP A 215 6.43 2.37 -2.58
C ASP A 215 7.09 1.34 -1.64
N CYS A 216 8.29 1.69 -1.14
CA CYS A 216 9.16 0.79 -0.40
C CYS A 216 8.97 0.90 1.11
N SER A 217 8.14 0.03 1.68
CA SER A 217 8.00 -0.20 3.12
C SER A 217 8.77 -1.46 3.55
N SER A 218 8.52 -2.01 4.74
CA SER A 218 9.17 -3.24 5.23
C SER A 218 8.42 -3.92 6.37
N GLY A 219 8.64 -5.21 6.52
CA GLY A 219 8.16 -6.04 7.63
C GLY A 219 6.65 -6.29 7.63
N GLY A 220 6.18 -6.87 8.72
CA GLY A 220 4.76 -7.10 8.99
C GLY A 220 4.23 -8.48 8.63
N VAL A 221 5.02 -9.34 7.97
CA VAL A 221 4.60 -10.71 7.63
C VAL A 221 4.71 -11.67 8.82
N ILE A 222 5.65 -11.45 9.72
CA ILE A 222 5.86 -12.23 10.95
C ILE A 222 5.65 -11.35 12.16
N SER A 223 4.99 -11.88 13.19
CA SER A 223 4.79 -11.21 14.47
C SER A 223 6.07 -11.21 15.33
N GLY A 224 6.22 -10.20 16.19
CA GLY A 224 7.31 -10.13 17.17
C GLY A 224 8.68 -9.73 16.62
N VAL A 225 8.80 -9.43 15.33
CA VAL A 225 10.06 -8.99 14.71
C VAL A 225 10.43 -7.59 15.21
N LYS A 226 11.64 -7.42 15.71
CA LYS A 226 12.19 -6.12 16.10
C LYS A 226 12.76 -5.40 14.87
N ILE A 227 11.96 -4.50 14.31
CA ILE A 227 12.41 -3.64 13.20
C ILE A 227 13.24 -2.49 13.79
N PRO A 228 14.45 -2.19 13.25
CA PRO A 228 15.32 -1.11 13.74
C PRO A 228 14.78 0.26 13.28
N ALA A 229 13.56 0.61 13.70
CA ALA A 229 12.87 1.82 13.29
C ALA A 229 13.59 3.08 13.81
N LYS A 230 14.16 3.85 12.89
CA LYS A 230 14.82 5.13 13.08
C LYS A 230 14.50 6.04 11.88
N PRO A 231 14.80 7.35 11.92
CA PRO A 231 14.64 8.20 10.74
C PRO A 231 15.30 7.58 9.50
N ASN A 232 14.59 7.58 8.37
CA ASN A 232 15.04 7.06 7.07
C ASN A 232 15.29 5.52 7.00
N TYR A 233 14.85 4.71 7.98
CA TYR A 233 15.22 3.29 8.05
C TYR A 233 14.83 2.45 6.82
N GLN A 234 13.87 2.90 6.03
CA GLN A 234 13.42 2.23 4.80
C GLN A 234 13.94 2.90 3.51
N VAL A 235 14.54 4.09 3.59
CA VAL A 235 15.10 4.80 2.43
C VAL A 235 16.12 3.95 1.66
N PRO A 236 17.04 3.20 2.30
CA PRO A 236 17.96 2.32 1.57
C PRO A 236 17.26 1.27 0.69
N PHE A 237 16.06 0.85 1.05
CA PHE A 237 15.28 -0.08 0.22
C PHE A 237 14.75 0.62 -1.04
N ALA A 238 14.21 1.83 -0.91
CA ALA A 238 13.79 2.63 -2.06
C ALA A 238 14.96 2.87 -3.02
N ALA A 239 16.12 3.27 -2.49
CA ALA A 239 17.33 3.49 -3.28
C ALA A 239 17.83 2.22 -3.98
N ALA A 240 17.75 1.05 -3.36
CA ALA A 240 18.15 -0.22 -3.98
C ALA A 240 17.19 -0.63 -5.11
N VAL A 241 15.88 -0.53 -4.89
CA VAL A 241 14.85 -0.85 -5.89
C VAL A 241 14.91 0.14 -7.06
N ARG A 242 15.15 1.43 -6.80
CA ARG A 242 15.30 2.48 -7.83
C ARG A 242 16.42 2.14 -8.82
N LYS A 243 17.52 1.56 -8.35
CA LYS A 243 18.64 1.11 -9.19
C LYS A 243 18.26 0.00 -10.17
N ALA A 244 17.17 -0.71 -9.96
CA ALA A 244 16.61 -1.63 -10.95
C ALA A 244 15.87 -0.90 -12.09
N GLY A 245 15.82 0.43 -12.07
CA GLY A 245 15.32 1.28 -13.15
C GLY A 245 13.81 1.51 -13.10
N ILE A 246 13.14 1.33 -11.96
CA ILE A 246 11.76 1.70 -11.72
C ILE A 246 11.71 2.86 -10.71
N PRO A 247 10.86 3.88 -10.89
CA PRO A 247 10.66 4.93 -9.89
C PRO A 247 10.25 4.36 -8.53
N THR A 248 10.67 5.02 -7.44
CA THR A 248 10.37 4.57 -6.09
C THR A 248 9.80 5.67 -5.21
N GLY A 249 9.02 5.25 -4.22
CA GLY A 249 8.57 6.06 -3.12
C GLY A 249 9.28 5.66 -1.82
N ALA A 250 9.75 6.66 -1.06
CA ALA A 250 10.32 6.46 0.26
C ALA A 250 9.29 6.77 1.35
N VAL A 251 9.25 5.92 2.36
CA VAL A 251 8.44 6.07 3.57
C VAL A 251 9.24 5.60 4.78
N GLY A 252 8.95 6.10 5.97
CA GLY A 252 9.55 5.57 7.20
C GLY A 252 10.24 6.62 8.06
N ILE A 253 9.46 7.25 8.96
CA ILE A 253 9.91 8.29 9.91
C ILE A 253 10.62 9.45 9.16
N ILE A 254 10.01 9.87 8.06
CA ILE A 254 10.35 11.11 7.34
C ILE A 254 9.41 12.18 7.91
N VAL A 255 9.94 13.16 8.64
CA VAL A 255 9.14 14.09 9.46
C VAL A 255 9.60 15.55 9.35
N THR A 256 10.65 15.84 8.58
CA THR A 256 11.11 17.20 8.31
C THR A 256 11.22 17.49 6.82
N ALA A 257 11.11 18.77 6.45
CA ALA A 257 11.26 19.21 5.07
C ALA A 257 12.66 18.89 4.53
N GLU A 258 13.70 19.20 5.31
CA GLU A 258 15.10 18.96 4.95
C GLU A 258 15.38 17.46 4.72
N GLN A 259 14.85 16.59 5.60
CA GLN A 259 14.98 15.14 5.45
C GLN A 259 14.34 14.64 4.15
N ALA A 260 13.13 15.13 3.81
CA ALA A 260 12.43 14.79 2.59
C ALA A 260 13.20 15.26 1.35
N GLU A 261 13.69 16.51 1.36
CA GLU A 261 14.45 17.11 0.26
C GLU A 261 15.76 16.37 0.01
N GLN A 262 16.53 16.08 1.06
CA GLN A 262 17.79 15.34 0.95
C GLN A 262 17.63 13.97 0.28
N ILE A 263 16.56 13.22 0.58
CA ILE A 263 16.29 11.92 -0.04
C ILE A 263 16.11 12.09 -1.56
N LEU A 264 15.39 13.15 -1.99
CA LEU A 264 15.15 13.42 -3.42
C LEU A 264 16.41 13.93 -4.11
N GLU A 265 17.15 14.86 -3.50
CA GLU A 265 18.41 15.40 -4.04
C GLU A 265 19.51 14.33 -4.19
N GLN A 266 19.55 13.36 -3.27
CA GLN A 266 20.49 12.24 -3.31
C GLN A 266 20.01 11.11 -4.25
N GLU A 267 18.89 11.31 -4.94
CA GLU A 267 18.29 10.34 -5.85
C GLU A 267 18.00 8.97 -5.19
N GLU A 268 17.71 8.97 -3.88
CA GLU A 268 17.38 7.76 -3.14
C GLU A 268 15.93 7.32 -3.34
N ALA A 269 15.04 8.24 -3.73
CA ALA A 269 13.67 7.98 -4.14
C ALA A 269 13.18 9.08 -5.08
N ASP A 270 12.03 8.85 -5.74
CA ASP A 270 11.38 9.81 -6.65
C ASP A 270 10.18 10.51 -5.99
N LEU A 271 9.56 9.88 -5.00
CA LEU A 271 8.46 10.43 -4.20
C LEU A 271 8.67 10.17 -2.70
N ILE A 272 8.10 11.05 -1.88
CA ILE A 272 8.05 10.88 -0.42
C ILE A 272 6.62 10.57 0.00
N PHE A 273 6.41 9.43 0.67
CA PHE A 273 5.13 9.05 1.25
C PHE A 273 5.13 9.31 2.76
N MET A 274 4.07 9.96 3.23
CA MET A 274 3.88 10.28 4.64
C MET A 274 2.47 9.88 5.07
N ALA A 275 2.34 9.27 6.25
CA ALA A 275 1.04 8.98 6.86
C ALA A 275 0.92 9.71 8.21
N ARG A 276 1.56 9.19 9.25
CA ARG A 276 1.42 9.72 10.62
C ARG A 276 1.81 11.20 10.76
N GLU A 277 2.80 11.66 9.97
CA GLU A 277 3.19 13.07 10.00
C GLU A 277 2.08 13.97 9.44
N LEU A 278 1.46 13.61 8.34
CA LEU A 278 0.33 14.36 7.78
C LEU A 278 -0.95 14.29 8.65
N LEU A 279 -1.08 13.26 9.51
CA LEU A 279 -2.13 13.24 10.54
C LEU A 279 -1.86 14.22 11.68
N ARG A 280 -0.58 14.48 12.03
CA ARG A 280 -0.17 15.46 13.04
C ARG A 280 -0.18 16.88 12.50
N ASP A 281 0.34 17.05 11.28
CA ASP A 281 0.45 18.31 10.57
C ASP A 281 -0.10 18.20 9.14
N PRO A 282 -1.41 18.39 8.94
CA PRO A 282 -2.03 18.35 7.61
C PRO A 282 -1.50 19.42 6.65
N TYR A 283 -0.82 20.44 7.15
CA TYR A 283 -0.22 21.52 6.38
C TYR A 283 1.30 21.36 6.21
N PHE A 284 1.84 20.19 6.52
CA PHE A 284 3.25 19.89 6.36
C PHE A 284 3.80 20.28 4.97
N PRO A 285 3.14 20.00 3.82
CA PRO A 285 3.68 20.37 2.51
C PRO A 285 3.81 21.89 2.33
N LEU A 286 2.83 22.68 2.82
CA LEU A 286 2.91 24.14 2.76
C LEU A 286 4.02 24.69 3.67
N ARG A 287 4.20 24.09 4.84
CA ARG A 287 5.26 24.47 5.79
C ARG A 287 6.63 24.08 5.22
N ALA A 288 6.77 22.88 4.69
CA ALA A 288 8.01 22.39 4.06
C ALA A 288 8.45 23.27 2.90
N ALA A 289 7.53 23.66 2.02
CA ALA A 289 7.81 24.60 0.94
C ALA A 289 8.37 25.93 1.47
N ALA A 290 7.77 26.48 2.52
CA ALA A 290 8.25 27.72 3.13
C ALA A 290 9.63 27.56 3.78
N GLU A 291 9.89 26.45 4.47
CA GLU A 291 11.19 26.12 5.08
C GLU A 291 12.30 25.98 4.03
N LEU A 292 11.98 25.35 2.90
CA LEU A 292 12.91 25.15 1.77
C LEU A 292 12.98 26.38 0.84
N GLY A 293 12.23 27.43 1.11
CA GLY A 293 12.23 28.65 0.30
C GLY A 293 11.51 28.54 -1.04
N TYR A 294 10.62 27.57 -1.20
CA TYR A 294 9.80 27.38 -2.39
C TYR A 294 8.47 28.12 -2.27
N ASP A 295 8.30 29.21 -3.02
CA ASP A 295 7.17 30.13 -2.91
C ASP A 295 6.02 29.84 -3.91
N GLU A 296 6.22 28.91 -4.86
CA GLU A 296 5.25 28.66 -5.95
C GLU A 296 4.13 27.70 -5.59
N ILE A 297 4.18 27.05 -4.42
CA ILE A 297 3.09 26.19 -3.96
C ILE A 297 1.81 26.99 -3.73
N PRO A 298 0.66 26.61 -4.33
CA PRO A 298 -0.58 27.36 -4.17
C PRO A 298 -1.09 27.23 -2.73
N TRP A 299 -1.40 28.36 -2.13
CA TRP A 299 -2.07 28.45 -0.84
C TRP A 299 -3.59 28.59 -1.02
N PRO A 300 -4.41 27.98 -0.16
CA PRO A 300 -5.84 28.29 -0.14
C PRO A 300 -6.08 29.78 0.07
N ASN A 301 -6.97 30.38 -0.71
CA ASN A 301 -7.25 31.83 -0.64
C ASN A 301 -7.51 32.32 0.79
N GLN A 302 -8.17 31.50 1.61
CA GLN A 302 -8.47 31.81 3.01
C GLN A 302 -7.21 31.90 3.89
N TYR A 303 -6.11 31.28 3.47
CA TYR A 303 -4.86 31.18 4.23
C TYR A 303 -3.71 32.03 3.64
N GLU A 304 -3.94 32.73 2.55
CA GLU A 304 -2.94 33.58 1.88
C GLU A 304 -2.26 34.56 2.86
N ARG A 305 -3.02 35.11 3.82
CA ARG A 305 -2.48 36.04 4.83
C ARG A 305 -1.56 35.36 5.86
N ALA A 306 -1.62 34.04 5.97
CA ALA A 306 -0.78 33.25 6.86
C ALA A 306 0.55 32.83 6.18
N LYS A 307 0.68 33.05 4.86
CA LYS A 307 1.93 32.78 4.12
C LYS A 307 3.04 33.65 4.72
N ARG A 308 4.11 32.99 5.20
CA ARG A 308 5.26 33.73 5.73
C ARG A 308 5.90 34.53 4.59
N LYS A 309 5.99 35.83 4.76
CA LYS A 309 6.80 36.67 3.89
C LYS A 309 8.28 36.48 4.27
N LYS A 310 9.14 36.33 3.28
CA LYS A 310 10.61 36.38 3.48
C LYS A 310 11.04 37.71 4.05
#